data_9578a9eda82c650fe961cbe96f94e179
#
_entry.id   9578a9eda82c650fe961cbe96f94e179
#
_cell.length_a   1.000
_cell.length_b   1.000
_cell.length_c   1.000
_cell.angle_alpha   90.00
_cell.angle_beta   90.00
_cell.angle_gamma   90.00
#
_symmetry.space_group_name_H-M   'P 1'
#
loop_
_entity.id
_entity.type
_entity.pdbx_description
1 polymer ?
#
loop_
_entity_poly.entity_id
_entity_poly.type
_entity_poly.pdbx_seq_one_letter_code
_entity_poly.pdbx_strand_id
1 'polypeptide(L)'
;MSDENHSVEPTRTVQLDRHLVRALAHPMQNRILGLLRVYGPQTATTLAGRLGVNTGATSYHLRQLADAGLVVEDDSRGNARDRWWKSAHQGTEFNAAELLDQEPELALGFLHGVGQTYAENIFGFIDAMQTMPEDWRDASMLSDYFFHLRPDQLAAMMREVMAVLEKYKTPDLTAPLPEGAEQVTVQIQAFPRETRQ
;
A
#
# COMPACT_ATOMS: atom_id res chain seq x y z
N MET A 1 -22.59 -33.14 7.56
CA MET A 1 -21.24 -32.62 7.94
C MET A 1 -20.96 -31.53 6.98
N SER A 2 -21.20 -30.31 7.41
CA SER A 2 -21.08 -29.11 6.58
C SER A 2 -19.64 -28.60 6.73
N ASP A 3 -18.86 -28.66 5.66
CA ASP A 3 -17.57 -27.99 5.58
C ASP A 3 -17.84 -26.48 5.57
N GLU A 4 -17.66 -25.85 6.71
CA GLU A 4 -17.56 -24.38 6.80
C GLU A 4 -16.25 -23.96 6.13
N ASN A 5 -16.38 -23.56 4.86
CA ASN A 5 -15.32 -22.88 4.12
C ASN A 5 -15.08 -21.52 4.81
N HIS A 6 -14.14 -21.48 5.75
CA HIS A 6 -13.67 -20.26 6.39
C HIS A 6 -12.85 -19.47 5.35
N SER A 7 -13.53 -18.70 4.51
CA SER A 7 -12.89 -17.60 3.83
C SER A 7 -12.51 -16.56 4.90
N VAL A 8 -11.26 -16.57 5.31
CA VAL A 8 -10.72 -15.55 6.22
C VAL A 8 -10.87 -14.21 5.54
N GLU A 9 -11.85 -13.41 5.95
CA GLU A 9 -11.93 -12.02 5.53
C GLU A 9 -10.66 -11.30 6.00
N PRO A 10 -9.99 -10.52 5.13
CA PRO A 10 -8.77 -9.82 5.53
C PRO A 10 -9.07 -8.86 6.68
N THR A 11 -8.34 -9.01 7.78
CA THR A 11 -8.40 -8.07 8.90
C THR A 11 -8.10 -6.66 8.37
N ARG A 12 -8.88 -5.65 8.80
CA ARG A 12 -8.86 -4.30 8.22
C ARG A 12 -7.46 -3.70 8.18
N THR A 13 -6.70 -3.80 9.26
CA THR A 13 -5.35 -3.23 9.38
C THR A 13 -4.49 -4.10 10.27
N VAL A 14 -3.19 -4.17 10.00
CA VAL A 14 -2.20 -4.81 10.89
C VAL A 14 -1.23 -3.75 11.38
N GLN A 15 -0.97 -3.77 12.70
CA GLN A 15 0.12 -2.99 13.30
C GLN A 15 1.45 -3.61 12.89
N LEU A 16 2.32 -2.80 12.29
CA LEU A 16 3.66 -3.25 11.91
C LEU A 16 4.55 -3.31 13.16
N ASP A 17 4.83 -4.52 13.57
CA ASP A 17 5.90 -4.80 14.51
C ASP A 17 7.26 -4.88 13.79
N ARG A 18 8.32 -5.08 14.56
CA ARG A 18 9.69 -5.24 14.07
C ARG A 18 9.84 -6.30 12.97
N HIS A 19 9.13 -7.44 13.12
CA HIS A 19 9.21 -8.54 12.16
C HIS A 19 8.58 -8.16 10.83
N LEU A 20 7.41 -7.56 10.86
CA LEU A 20 6.68 -7.10 9.68
C LEU A 20 7.39 -5.95 8.97
N VAL A 21 7.99 -5.02 9.73
CA VAL A 21 8.80 -3.94 9.13
C VAL A 21 10.02 -4.51 8.39
N ARG A 22 10.71 -5.51 8.96
CA ARG A 22 11.80 -6.19 8.24
C ARG A 22 11.34 -6.83 6.94
N ALA A 23 10.18 -7.49 6.95
CA ALA A 23 9.60 -8.07 5.75
C ALA A 23 9.24 -7.01 4.70
N LEU A 24 8.87 -5.79 5.12
CA LEU A 24 8.51 -4.70 4.23
C LEU A 24 9.64 -3.71 3.93
N ALA A 25 10.80 -3.86 4.56
CA ALA A 25 11.97 -3.00 4.29
C ALA A 25 12.52 -3.19 2.86
N HIS A 26 12.25 -4.34 2.23
CA HIS A 26 12.64 -4.55 0.85
C HIS A 26 11.61 -3.91 -0.10
N PRO A 27 12.00 -2.97 -0.98
CA PRO A 27 11.06 -2.23 -1.85
C PRO A 27 10.13 -3.14 -2.67
N MET A 28 10.64 -4.26 -3.19
CA MET A 28 9.85 -5.20 -3.98
C MET A 28 8.70 -5.83 -3.17
N GLN A 29 8.92 -6.15 -1.89
CA GLN A 29 7.89 -6.71 -1.01
C GLN A 29 6.78 -5.71 -0.76
N ASN A 30 7.13 -4.44 -0.53
CA ASN A 30 6.17 -3.36 -0.36
C ASN A 30 5.32 -3.15 -1.64
N ARG A 31 5.96 -3.15 -2.82
CA ARG A 31 5.27 -3.05 -4.12
C ARG A 31 4.33 -4.23 -4.38
N ILE A 32 4.77 -5.47 -4.11
CA ILE A 32 3.94 -6.67 -4.26
C ILE A 32 2.71 -6.59 -3.35
N LEU A 33 2.89 -6.23 -2.07
CA LEU A 33 1.78 -6.10 -1.13
C LEU A 33 0.79 -5.01 -1.58
N GLY A 34 1.29 -3.87 -2.05
CA GLY A 34 0.47 -2.80 -2.64
C GLY A 34 -0.36 -3.28 -3.83
N LEU A 35 0.25 -4.00 -4.77
CA LEU A 35 -0.46 -4.54 -5.94
C LEU A 35 -1.56 -5.54 -5.55
N LEU A 36 -1.30 -6.41 -4.56
CA LEU A 36 -2.31 -7.36 -4.06
C LEU A 36 -3.48 -6.66 -3.37
N ARG A 37 -3.25 -5.52 -2.71
CA ARG A 37 -4.31 -4.72 -2.09
C ARG A 37 -5.18 -4.00 -3.11
N VAL A 38 -4.54 -3.44 -4.13
CA VAL A 38 -5.22 -2.62 -5.16
C VAL A 38 -5.93 -3.51 -6.18
N TYR A 39 -5.28 -4.54 -6.69
CA TYR A 39 -5.80 -5.37 -7.79
C TYR A 39 -6.36 -6.73 -7.33
N GLY A 40 -6.41 -6.97 -6.03
CA GLY A 40 -6.86 -8.26 -5.49
C GLY A 40 -5.87 -9.41 -5.73
N PRO A 41 -6.35 -10.66 -5.67
CA PRO A 41 -5.52 -11.83 -5.82
C PRO A 41 -4.77 -11.89 -7.16
N GLN A 42 -3.48 -12.22 -7.12
CA GLN A 42 -2.59 -12.30 -8.28
C GLN A 42 -1.70 -13.56 -8.19
N THR A 43 -1.25 -14.04 -9.35
CA THR A 43 -0.18 -15.05 -9.42
C THR A 43 1.21 -14.39 -9.43
N ALA A 44 2.25 -15.18 -9.11
CA ALA A 44 3.63 -14.69 -9.24
C ALA A 44 3.97 -14.22 -10.67
N THR A 45 3.41 -14.87 -11.68
CA THR A 45 3.61 -14.50 -13.10
C THR A 45 2.94 -13.17 -13.44
N THR A 46 1.71 -12.94 -12.96
CA THR A 46 1.00 -11.67 -13.19
C THR A 46 1.72 -10.51 -12.52
N LEU A 47 2.18 -10.71 -11.28
CA LEU A 47 2.97 -9.71 -10.54
C LEU A 47 4.31 -9.44 -11.23
N ALA A 48 4.99 -10.47 -11.73
CA ALA A 48 6.25 -10.32 -12.47
C ALA A 48 6.07 -9.42 -13.70
N GLY A 49 5.00 -9.65 -14.47
CA GLY A 49 4.67 -8.81 -15.63
C GLY A 49 4.42 -7.35 -15.28
N ARG A 50 3.67 -7.09 -14.18
CA ARG A 50 3.39 -5.72 -13.71
C ARG A 50 4.62 -4.99 -13.18
N LEU A 51 5.55 -5.74 -12.56
CA LEU A 51 6.74 -5.19 -11.92
C LEU A 51 7.96 -5.13 -12.85
N GLY A 52 7.87 -5.70 -14.06
CA GLY A 52 8.98 -5.76 -14.99
C GLY A 52 10.15 -6.66 -14.53
N VAL A 53 9.85 -7.71 -13.75
CA VAL A 53 10.85 -8.63 -13.19
C VAL A 53 10.55 -10.08 -13.57
N ASN A 54 11.46 -11.00 -13.26
CA ASN A 54 11.22 -12.41 -13.51
C ASN A 54 10.31 -13.07 -12.43
N THR A 55 9.60 -14.13 -12.81
CA THR A 55 8.67 -14.85 -11.92
C THR A 55 9.37 -15.51 -10.71
N GLY A 56 10.65 -15.87 -10.84
CA GLY A 56 11.43 -16.41 -9.72
C GLY A 56 11.60 -15.39 -8.59
N ALA A 57 11.87 -14.13 -8.94
CA ALA A 57 11.98 -13.05 -7.98
C ALA A 57 10.65 -12.80 -7.26
N THR A 58 9.54 -12.70 -8.00
CA THR A 58 8.21 -12.49 -7.37
C THR A 58 7.82 -13.69 -6.49
N SER A 59 8.09 -14.92 -6.93
CA SER A 59 7.83 -16.11 -6.13
C SER A 59 8.66 -16.15 -4.84
N TYR A 60 9.89 -15.66 -4.87
CA TYR A 60 10.72 -15.53 -3.67
C TYR A 60 10.12 -14.53 -2.68
N HIS A 61 9.80 -13.33 -3.15
CA HIS A 61 9.25 -12.27 -2.31
C HIS A 61 7.86 -12.61 -1.76
N LEU A 62 7.00 -13.28 -2.54
CA LEU A 62 5.71 -13.76 -2.07
C LEU A 62 5.84 -14.75 -0.91
N ARG A 63 6.83 -15.67 -0.97
CA ARG A 63 7.09 -16.59 0.15
C ARG A 63 7.56 -15.85 1.40
N GLN A 64 8.45 -14.86 1.25
CA GLN A 64 8.89 -14.03 2.38
C GLN A 64 7.72 -13.25 3.02
N LEU A 65 6.80 -12.72 2.19
CA LEU A 65 5.60 -12.05 2.68
C LEU A 65 4.62 -13.03 3.34
N ALA A 66 4.52 -14.26 2.82
CA ALA A 66 3.67 -15.30 3.42
C ALA A 66 4.23 -15.79 4.76
N ASP A 67 5.55 -15.99 4.85
CA ASP A 67 6.24 -16.36 6.09
C ASP A 67 6.05 -15.28 7.17
N ALA A 68 5.93 -14.01 6.76
CA ALA A 68 5.60 -12.88 7.63
C ALA A 68 4.09 -12.72 7.91
N GLY A 69 3.20 -13.51 7.30
CA GLY A 69 1.75 -13.40 7.47
C GLY A 69 1.11 -12.19 6.77
N LEU A 70 1.81 -11.52 5.86
CA LEU A 70 1.32 -10.35 5.12
C LEU A 70 0.52 -10.71 3.87
N VAL A 71 0.76 -11.90 3.32
CA VAL A 71 -0.01 -12.47 2.21
C VAL A 71 -0.38 -13.92 2.52
N VAL A 72 -1.45 -14.38 1.92
CA VAL A 72 -1.93 -15.76 2.03
C VAL A 72 -2.27 -16.30 0.65
N GLU A 73 -2.25 -17.62 0.51
CA GLU A 73 -2.75 -18.25 -0.71
C GLU A 73 -4.27 -18.09 -0.82
N ASP A 74 -4.75 -17.89 -2.03
CA ASP A 74 -6.19 -17.85 -2.33
C ASP A 74 -6.60 -19.16 -2.99
N ASP A 75 -6.94 -20.15 -2.18
CA ASP A 75 -7.32 -21.48 -2.63
C ASP A 75 -8.63 -21.49 -3.45
N SER A 76 -9.42 -20.43 -3.38
CA SER A 76 -10.67 -20.31 -4.14
C SER A 76 -10.44 -20.11 -5.64
N ARG A 77 -9.25 -19.67 -6.05
CA ARG A 77 -8.89 -19.35 -7.45
C ARG A 77 -7.84 -20.28 -8.05
N GLY A 78 -7.23 -21.13 -7.23
CA GLY A 78 -6.13 -22.00 -7.65
C GLY A 78 -6.57 -23.13 -8.58
N ASN A 79 -5.74 -23.39 -9.59
CA ASN A 79 -5.69 -24.68 -10.24
C ASN A 79 -4.35 -25.34 -9.90
N ALA A 80 -4.16 -26.63 -10.21
CA ALA A 80 -2.97 -27.38 -9.84
C ALA A 80 -1.62 -26.80 -10.39
N ARG A 81 -1.67 -25.77 -11.23
CA ARG A 81 -0.51 -25.16 -11.88
C ARG A 81 -0.17 -23.76 -11.36
N ASP A 82 -1.18 -22.95 -10.95
CA ASP A 82 -0.99 -21.56 -10.61
C ASP A 82 -1.45 -21.29 -9.18
N ARG A 83 -0.50 -20.86 -8.36
CA ARG A 83 -0.72 -20.47 -6.98
C ARG A 83 -1.13 -18.99 -6.96
N TRP A 84 -2.33 -18.71 -6.44
CA TRP A 84 -2.85 -17.36 -6.29
C TRP A 84 -2.57 -16.83 -4.89
N TRP A 85 -2.21 -15.57 -4.81
CA TRP A 85 -1.87 -14.89 -3.58
C TRP A 85 -2.75 -13.68 -3.38
N LYS A 86 -3.18 -13.45 -2.14
CA LYS A 86 -3.92 -12.26 -1.73
C LYS A 86 -3.29 -11.62 -0.50
N SER A 87 -3.51 -10.30 -0.30
CA SER A 87 -3.13 -9.64 0.95
C SER A 87 -3.92 -10.20 2.12
N ALA A 88 -3.25 -10.47 3.23
CA ALA A 88 -3.90 -10.89 4.48
C ALA A 88 -4.60 -9.72 5.18
N HIS A 89 -4.21 -8.47 4.89
CA HIS A 89 -4.70 -7.25 5.53
C HIS A 89 -4.96 -6.16 4.50
N GLN A 90 -6.02 -5.37 4.70
CA GLN A 90 -6.36 -4.25 3.82
C GLN A 90 -5.39 -3.07 3.95
N GLY A 91 -4.80 -2.89 5.13
CA GLY A 91 -3.86 -1.82 5.42
C GLY A 91 -2.77 -2.23 6.41
N THR A 92 -1.80 -1.35 6.57
CA THR A 92 -0.76 -1.45 7.61
C THR A 92 -0.70 -0.14 8.38
N GLU A 93 -0.56 -0.22 9.70
CA GLU A 93 -0.29 0.93 10.56
C GLU A 93 1.13 0.80 11.11
N PHE A 94 1.86 1.88 11.10
CA PHE A 94 3.25 1.93 11.50
C PHE A 94 3.47 3.04 12.53
N ASN A 95 3.92 2.66 13.73
CA ASN A 95 4.38 3.61 14.73
C ASN A 95 5.87 3.89 14.51
N ALA A 96 6.16 4.90 13.69
CA ALA A 96 7.53 5.26 13.35
C ALA A 96 8.35 5.68 14.57
N ALA A 97 7.76 6.36 15.54
CA ALA A 97 8.48 6.90 16.70
C ALA A 97 9.09 5.78 17.55
N GLU A 98 8.30 4.77 17.88
CA GLU A 98 8.75 3.65 18.70
C GLU A 98 9.89 2.86 18.05
N LEU A 99 9.77 2.58 16.75
CA LEU A 99 10.80 1.81 16.04
C LEU A 99 12.07 2.64 15.78
N LEU A 100 11.93 3.95 15.55
CA LEU A 100 13.08 4.84 15.42
C LEU A 100 13.94 4.87 16.69
N ASP A 101 13.33 4.78 17.87
CA ASP A 101 14.05 4.73 19.14
C ASP A 101 14.78 3.39 19.36
N GLN A 102 14.21 2.29 18.89
CA GLN A 102 14.75 0.95 19.12
C GLN A 102 15.68 0.46 18.00
N GLU A 103 15.34 0.70 16.73
CA GLU A 103 16.04 0.23 15.54
C GLU A 103 16.01 1.29 14.42
N PRO A 104 16.75 2.39 14.56
CA PRO A 104 16.67 3.53 13.64
C PRO A 104 17.00 3.16 12.19
N GLU A 105 17.98 2.30 11.95
CA GLU A 105 18.35 1.88 10.58
C GLU A 105 17.22 1.10 9.90
N LEU A 106 16.55 0.21 10.62
CA LEU A 106 15.42 -0.56 10.11
C LEU A 106 14.21 0.36 9.81
N ALA A 107 13.89 1.25 10.74
CA ALA A 107 12.80 2.21 10.57
C ALA A 107 13.04 3.13 9.37
N LEU A 108 14.23 3.70 9.25
CA LEU A 108 14.59 4.58 8.14
C LEU A 108 14.62 3.82 6.80
N GLY A 109 15.14 2.60 6.77
CA GLY A 109 15.13 1.77 5.57
C GLY A 109 13.71 1.50 5.08
N PHE A 110 12.79 1.16 5.97
CA PHE A 110 11.38 0.98 5.65
C PHE A 110 10.74 2.28 5.14
N LEU A 111 10.91 3.39 5.85
CA LEU A 111 10.35 4.68 5.47
C LEU A 111 10.88 5.19 4.13
N HIS A 112 12.17 4.97 3.82
CA HIS A 112 12.73 5.26 2.50
C HIS A 112 12.06 4.42 1.40
N GLY A 113 11.80 3.13 1.65
CA GLY A 113 11.07 2.26 0.71
C GLY A 113 9.64 2.74 0.45
N VAL A 114 8.93 3.18 1.48
CA VAL A 114 7.61 3.80 1.36
C VAL A 114 7.69 5.09 0.54
N GLY A 115 8.64 5.97 0.86
CA GLY A 115 8.87 7.23 0.13
C GLY A 115 9.17 7.01 -1.35
N GLN A 116 9.98 6.00 -1.68
CA GLN A 116 10.25 5.62 -3.07
C GLN A 116 8.98 5.16 -3.79
N THR A 117 8.15 4.34 -3.15
CA THR A 117 6.86 3.90 -3.73
C THR A 117 5.93 5.10 -4.01
N TYR A 118 5.91 6.08 -3.11
CA TYR A 118 5.12 7.30 -3.30
C TYR A 118 5.63 8.11 -4.49
N ALA A 119 6.93 8.27 -4.63
CA ALA A 119 7.54 8.94 -5.78
C ALA A 119 7.22 8.22 -7.10
N GLU A 120 7.30 6.90 -7.14
CA GLU A 120 6.95 6.09 -8.32
C GLU A 120 5.47 6.30 -8.73
N ASN A 121 4.54 6.35 -7.77
CA ASN A 121 3.12 6.61 -8.04
C ASN A 121 2.92 8.01 -8.64
N ILE A 122 3.61 9.03 -8.11
CA ILE A 122 3.54 10.40 -8.63
C ILE A 122 4.06 10.46 -10.07
N PHE A 123 5.19 9.84 -10.36
CA PHE A 123 5.73 9.80 -11.72
C PHE A 123 4.82 9.03 -12.67
N GLY A 124 4.27 7.88 -12.24
CA GLY A 124 3.29 7.15 -13.03
C GLY A 124 2.03 7.96 -13.35
N PHE A 125 1.54 8.76 -12.42
CA PHE A 125 0.45 9.70 -12.66
C PHE A 125 0.83 10.77 -13.70
N ILE A 126 2.01 11.39 -13.57
CA ILE A 126 2.50 12.42 -14.52
C ILE A 126 2.61 11.84 -15.92
N ASP A 127 3.16 10.64 -16.07
CA ASP A 127 3.30 9.98 -17.36
C ASP A 127 1.94 9.64 -18.00
N ALA A 128 0.94 9.31 -17.18
CA ALA A 128 -0.41 8.99 -17.64
C ALA A 128 -1.24 10.23 -18.02
N MET A 129 -0.89 11.44 -17.60
CA MET A 129 -1.70 12.66 -17.78
C MET A 129 -2.07 12.95 -19.24
N GLN A 130 -1.19 12.62 -20.20
CA GLN A 130 -1.44 12.90 -21.62
C GLN A 130 -2.56 12.04 -22.22
N THR A 131 -2.77 10.84 -21.69
CA THR A 131 -3.78 9.88 -22.17
C THR A 131 -4.99 9.78 -21.26
N MET A 132 -4.98 10.49 -20.14
CA MET A 132 -6.05 10.50 -19.15
C MET A 132 -7.29 11.21 -19.70
N PRO A 133 -8.52 10.67 -19.49
CA PRO A 133 -9.75 11.37 -19.79
C PRO A 133 -9.82 12.76 -19.13
N GLU A 134 -10.45 13.72 -19.80
CA GLU A 134 -10.48 15.12 -19.36
C GLU A 134 -11.08 15.27 -17.95
N ASP A 135 -12.20 14.63 -17.67
CA ASP A 135 -12.86 14.66 -16.36
C ASP A 135 -11.95 14.20 -15.23
N TRP A 136 -11.16 13.14 -15.47
CA TRP A 136 -10.20 12.62 -14.49
C TRP A 136 -8.99 13.53 -14.34
N ARG A 137 -8.52 14.13 -15.43
CA ARG A 137 -7.43 15.09 -15.39
C ARG A 137 -7.82 16.34 -14.59
N ASP A 138 -9.03 16.85 -14.79
CA ASP A 138 -9.53 18.04 -14.12
C ASP A 138 -9.82 17.78 -12.62
N ALA A 139 -10.25 16.56 -12.27
CA ALA A 139 -10.45 16.14 -10.90
C ALA A 139 -9.15 15.81 -10.15
N SER A 140 -8.04 15.60 -10.87
CA SER A 140 -6.76 15.22 -10.28
C SER A 140 -5.99 16.43 -9.78
N MET A 141 -5.16 16.24 -8.76
CA MET A 141 -4.38 17.31 -8.16
C MET A 141 -2.97 16.84 -7.78
N LEU A 142 -1.98 17.66 -8.12
CA LEU A 142 -0.62 17.56 -7.60
C LEU A 142 -0.26 18.93 -7.00
N SER A 143 -0.37 19.07 -5.70
CA SER A 143 -0.21 20.36 -5.01
C SER A 143 0.55 20.22 -3.70
N ASP A 144 1.22 21.28 -3.31
CA ASP A 144 1.90 21.43 -2.04
C ASP A 144 1.42 22.70 -1.32
N TYR A 145 1.40 22.66 -0.01
CA TYR A 145 1.03 23.76 0.86
C TYR A 145 2.07 23.96 1.96
N PHE A 146 2.31 25.20 2.35
CA PHE A 146 3.28 25.58 3.37
C PHE A 146 2.61 26.33 4.50
N PHE A 147 2.82 25.86 5.73
CA PHE A 147 2.23 26.42 6.93
C PHE A 147 3.29 26.64 8.01
N HIS A 148 3.00 27.55 8.93
CA HIS A 148 3.71 27.69 10.19
C HIS A 148 2.84 27.09 11.29
N LEU A 149 3.13 25.86 11.70
CA LEU A 149 2.33 25.11 12.67
C LEU A 149 3.19 24.60 13.82
N ARG A 150 2.62 24.56 15.01
CA ARG A 150 3.16 23.78 16.12
C ARG A 150 2.76 22.30 15.96
N PRO A 151 3.45 21.37 16.64
CA PRO A 151 3.14 19.93 16.55
C PRO A 151 1.66 19.60 16.87
N ASP A 152 1.08 20.26 17.88
CA ASP A 152 -0.33 20.09 18.27
C ASP A 152 -1.31 20.54 17.17
N GLN A 153 -0.99 21.62 16.46
CA GLN A 153 -1.77 22.14 15.34
C GLN A 153 -1.65 21.22 14.11
N LEU A 154 -0.46 20.73 13.82
CA LEU A 154 -0.26 19.73 12.75
C LEU A 154 -1.07 18.46 13.05
N ALA A 155 -1.00 17.95 14.26
CA ALA A 155 -1.78 16.77 14.67
C ALA A 155 -3.30 17.01 14.59
N ALA A 156 -3.79 18.20 14.93
CA ALA A 156 -5.20 18.56 14.78
C ALA A 156 -5.62 18.56 13.30
N MET A 157 -4.87 19.26 12.46
CA MET A 157 -5.10 19.28 11.00
C MET A 157 -5.13 17.88 10.39
N MET A 158 -4.18 17.02 10.76
CA MET A 158 -4.14 15.65 10.23
C MET A 158 -5.35 14.81 10.67
N ARG A 159 -5.84 14.97 11.89
CA ARG A 159 -7.09 14.32 12.32
C ARG A 159 -8.30 14.73 11.47
N GLU A 160 -8.41 16.02 11.14
CA GLU A 160 -9.49 16.52 10.28
C GLU A 160 -9.38 15.95 8.85
N VAL A 161 -8.19 15.95 8.28
CA VAL A 161 -7.93 15.35 6.95
C VAL A 161 -8.30 13.85 6.95
N MET A 162 -7.86 13.09 7.95
CA MET A 162 -8.20 11.67 8.07
C MET A 162 -9.70 11.45 8.22
N ALA A 163 -10.41 12.31 8.95
CA ALA A 163 -11.86 12.24 9.08
C ALA A 163 -12.60 12.51 7.76
N VAL A 164 -12.03 13.33 6.87
CA VAL A 164 -12.56 13.51 5.50
C VAL A 164 -12.35 12.25 4.69
N LEU A 165 -11.15 11.69 4.67
CA LEU A 165 -10.82 10.47 3.90
C LEU A 165 -11.67 9.26 4.31
N GLU A 166 -11.94 9.11 5.60
CA GLU A 166 -12.75 7.99 6.10
C GLU A 166 -14.18 7.97 5.50
N LYS A 167 -14.72 9.14 5.09
CA LYS A 167 -16.04 9.22 4.43
C LYS A 167 -16.05 8.61 3.02
N TYR A 168 -14.89 8.54 2.38
CA TYR A 168 -14.71 8.02 1.02
C TYR A 168 -14.08 6.63 0.99
N LYS A 169 -13.86 6.04 2.15
CA LYS A 169 -13.22 4.73 2.25
C LYS A 169 -14.06 3.64 1.58
N THR A 170 -13.47 2.96 0.64
CA THR A 170 -14.07 1.79 -0.01
C THR A 170 -13.87 0.56 0.88
N PRO A 171 -14.95 -0.13 1.30
CA PRO A 171 -14.84 -1.30 2.18
C PRO A 171 -14.07 -2.46 1.56
N ASP A 172 -14.23 -2.67 0.25
CA ASP A 172 -13.56 -3.72 -0.52
C ASP A 172 -13.04 -3.14 -1.84
N LEU A 173 -11.71 -2.95 -1.91
CA LEU A 173 -11.04 -2.44 -3.11
C LEU A 173 -11.00 -3.47 -4.26
N THR A 174 -11.36 -4.73 -4.00
CA THR A 174 -11.38 -5.80 -5.00
C THR A 174 -12.76 -6.00 -5.63
N ALA A 175 -13.78 -5.33 -5.09
CA ALA A 175 -15.12 -5.34 -5.65
C ALA A 175 -15.13 -4.71 -7.06
N PRO A 176 -16.08 -5.12 -7.93
CA PRO A 176 -16.25 -4.46 -9.22
C PRO A 176 -16.47 -2.95 -9.05
N LEU A 177 -15.77 -2.17 -9.87
CA LEU A 177 -15.92 -0.71 -9.86
C LEU A 177 -17.34 -0.31 -10.30
N PRO A 178 -17.98 0.66 -9.64
CA PRO A 178 -19.18 1.30 -10.16
C PRO A 178 -18.93 1.91 -11.55
N GLU A 179 -19.98 2.07 -12.34
CA GLU A 179 -19.87 2.70 -13.65
C GLU A 179 -19.28 4.12 -13.53
N GLY A 180 -18.26 4.40 -14.32
CA GLY A 180 -17.56 5.68 -14.31
C GLY A 180 -16.59 5.89 -13.15
N ALA A 181 -16.46 4.92 -12.24
CA ALA A 181 -15.49 4.99 -11.14
C ALA A 181 -14.15 4.38 -11.55
N GLU A 182 -13.07 4.95 -10.98
CA GLU A 182 -11.70 4.44 -11.07
C GLU A 182 -11.10 4.27 -9.68
N GLN A 183 -10.06 3.47 -9.58
CA GLN A 183 -9.28 3.39 -8.34
C GLN A 183 -8.42 4.63 -8.17
N VAL A 184 -8.67 5.40 -7.12
CA VAL A 184 -7.98 6.66 -6.83
C VAL A 184 -6.97 6.45 -5.71
N THR A 185 -5.75 6.93 -5.91
CA THR A 185 -4.71 7.01 -4.88
C THR A 185 -4.64 8.42 -4.30
N VAL A 186 -4.78 8.53 -2.99
CA VAL A 186 -4.53 9.77 -2.24
C VAL A 186 -3.31 9.55 -1.36
N GLN A 187 -2.25 10.34 -1.58
CA GLN A 187 -1.01 10.29 -0.80
C GLN A 187 -0.86 11.58 0.00
N ILE A 188 -0.64 11.45 1.31
CA ILE A 188 -0.51 12.59 2.20
C ILE A 188 0.81 12.47 2.96
N GLN A 189 1.63 13.51 2.88
CA GLN A 189 2.86 13.66 3.62
C GLN A 189 2.81 15.00 4.36
N ALA A 190 2.96 14.98 5.67
CA ALA A 190 2.98 16.19 6.50
C ALA A 190 4.16 16.10 7.48
N PHE A 191 5.14 16.95 7.30
CA PHE A 191 6.37 16.94 8.08
C PHE A 191 6.98 18.35 8.17
N PRO A 192 7.73 18.66 9.23
CA PRO A 192 8.44 19.92 9.33
C PRO A 192 9.58 19.95 8.28
N ARG A 193 9.71 21.07 7.58
CA ARG A 193 10.89 21.29 6.72
C ARG A 193 12.11 21.58 7.61
N GLU A 194 13.24 20.96 7.30
CA GLU A 194 14.49 21.39 7.91
C GLU A 194 14.76 22.86 7.51
N THR A 195 14.75 23.74 8.47
CA THR A 195 15.33 25.07 8.33
C THR A 195 16.86 24.86 8.32
N ARG A 196 17.46 24.75 7.12
CA ARG A 196 18.93 24.91 7.02
C ARG A 196 19.23 26.34 7.49
N GLN A 197 19.86 26.42 8.65
CA GLN A 197 20.52 27.64 9.13
C GLN A 197 21.73 27.94 8.27
#